data_cb7acbf92f8e964ad2284013b484cd5d
#
_entry.id   cb7acbf92f8e964ad2284013b484cd5d
#
_cell.length_a   1.000
_cell.length_b   1.000
_cell.length_c   1.000
_cell.angle_alpha   90.00
_cell.angle_beta   90.00
_cell.angle_gamma   90.00
#
_symmetry.space_group_name_H-M   'P 1'
#
loop_
_entity.id
_entity.type
_entity.pdbx_description
1 polymer ?
#
loop_
_entity_poly.entity_id
_entity_poly.type
_entity_poly.pdbx_seq_one_letter_code
_entity_poly.pdbx_strand_id
1 'polypeptide(L)'
;MALVDSGSPLAKAGADDLRSRYDWVAPEEADIIIALGGDGFMLQTLHAMLDEDRIVPVFGMNRGTIGFLMNEWRLDAFDARLERAKSFTVRPLIAEIVTTTGERHVLPAINELSLLRETRQAAKIEVLVDGRCMLPELICDGVLVSTPAGSTA
;
A
#
# COMPACT_ATOMS: atom_id res chain seq x y z
N MET A 1 -14.43 13.36 7.00
CA MET A 1 -13.19 12.59 7.21
C MET A 1 -13.51 11.29 7.91
N ALA A 2 -12.82 10.20 7.58
CA ALA A 2 -12.83 8.97 8.39
C ALA A 2 -11.49 8.79 9.10
N LEU A 3 -11.51 8.07 10.23
CA LEU A 3 -10.32 7.75 11.01
C LEU A 3 -10.17 6.23 11.13
N VAL A 4 -9.02 5.73 10.69
CA VAL A 4 -8.63 4.32 10.81
C VAL A 4 -7.30 4.19 11.55
N ASP A 5 -7.11 3.12 12.29
CA ASP A 5 -5.90 2.88 13.06
C ASP A 5 -5.44 1.42 12.96
N SER A 6 -4.14 1.20 13.11
CA SER A 6 -3.50 -0.12 12.99
C SER A 6 -3.80 -1.09 14.14
N GLY A 7 -4.59 -0.69 15.12
CA GLY A 7 -4.86 -1.50 16.31
C GLY A 7 -3.73 -1.51 17.35
N SER A 8 -2.55 -0.96 17.04
CA SER A 8 -1.45 -0.86 18.02
C SER A 8 -1.81 0.06 19.18
N PRO A 9 -1.24 -0.12 20.38
CA PRO A 9 -1.55 0.74 21.52
C PRO A 9 -1.32 2.24 21.25
N LEU A 10 -0.24 2.58 20.53
CA LEU A 10 0.06 3.95 20.17
C LEU A 10 -0.93 4.51 19.14
N ALA A 11 -1.33 3.73 18.16
CA ALA A 11 -2.31 4.15 17.15
C ALA A 11 -3.69 4.35 17.78
N LYS A 12 -4.13 3.45 18.65
CA LYS A 12 -5.39 3.58 19.40
C LYS A 12 -5.42 4.84 20.27
N ALA A 13 -4.37 5.08 21.05
CA ALA A 13 -4.27 6.30 21.86
C ALA A 13 -4.35 7.56 21.00
N GLY A 14 -3.66 7.57 19.85
CA GLY A 14 -3.77 8.67 18.89
C GLY A 14 -5.17 8.82 18.28
N ALA A 15 -5.84 7.71 18.02
CA ALA A 15 -7.22 7.73 17.53
C ALA A 15 -8.19 8.30 18.57
N ASP A 16 -8.03 7.95 19.84
CA ASP A 16 -8.84 8.50 20.93
C ASP A 16 -8.63 10.00 21.09
N ASP A 17 -7.38 10.46 20.99
CA ASP A 17 -7.07 11.90 20.99
C ASP A 17 -7.78 12.65 19.84
N LEU A 18 -7.78 12.09 18.64
CA LEU A 18 -8.45 12.70 17.49
C LEU A 18 -9.98 12.61 17.59
N ARG A 19 -10.54 11.49 18.07
CA ARG A 19 -11.98 11.32 18.28
C ARG A 19 -12.53 12.31 19.30
N SER A 20 -11.73 12.71 20.26
CA SER A 20 -12.14 13.71 21.27
C SER A 20 -12.23 15.14 20.71
N ARG A 21 -11.69 15.41 19.52
CA ARG A 21 -11.54 16.75 18.94
C ARG A 21 -12.35 16.98 17.67
N TYR A 22 -12.67 15.90 16.95
CA TYR A 22 -13.27 15.95 15.60
C TYR A 22 -14.41 14.94 15.48
N ASP A 23 -15.40 15.30 14.65
CA ASP A 23 -16.45 14.38 14.23
C ASP A 23 -15.97 13.54 13.05
N TRP A 24 -16.27 12.25 13.09
CA TRP A 24 -15.83 11.26 12.12
C TRP A 24 -17.03 10.55 11.49
N VAL A 25 -16.91 10.26 10.21
CA VAL A 25 -17.88 9.45 9.46
C VAL A 25 -17.29 8.07 9.20
N ALA A 26 -18.12 7.17 8.71
CA ALA A 26 -17.66 5.86 8.26
C ALA A 26 -16.71 6.00 7.04
N PRO A 27 -15.75 5.10 6.84
CA PRO A 27 -14.81 5.18 5.71
C PRO A 27 -15.51 5.31 4.37
N GLU A 28 -16.66 4.67 4.19
CA GLU A 28 -17.45 4.66 2.96
C GLU A 28 -18.06 6.03 2.64
N GLU A 29 -18.25 6.87 3.64
CA GLU A 29 -18.84 8.21 3.53
C GLU A 29 -17.80 9.34 3.48
N ALA A 30 -16.53 9.01 3.68
CA ALA A 30 -15.48 10.01 3.83
C ALA A 30 -14.91 10.47 2.48
N ASP A 31 -14.57 11.76 2.38
CA ASP A 31 -13.81 12.31 1.25
C ASP A 31 -12.30 12.18 1.45
N ILE A 32 -11.87 11.91 2.69
CA ILE A 32 -10.46 11.67 3.06
C ILE A 32 -10.39 10.73 4.25
N ILE A 33 -9.43 9.83 4.24
CA ILE A 33 -9.13 8.91 5.34
C ILE A 33 -7.88 9.39 6.09
N ILE A 34 -7.98 9.47 7.40
CA ILE A 34 -6.84 9.69 8.30
C ILE A 34 -6.39 8.33 8.83
N ALA A 35 -5.19 7.91 8.47
CA ALA A 35 -4.65 6.59 8.84
C ALA A 35 -3.56 6.72 9.90
N LEU A 36 -3.74 6.05 11.05
CA LEU A 36 -2.78 6.03 12.15
C LEU A 36 -2.06 4.69 12.23
N GLY A 37 -0.77 4.68 11.93
CA GLY A 37 0.01 3.44 11.94
C GLY A 37 1.43 3.66 11.43
N GLY A 38 1.99 2.67 10.78
CA GLY A 38 3.22 2.74 10.00
C GLY A 38 2.93 2.50 8.52
N ASP A 39 3.98 2.42 7.69
CA ASP A 39 3.87 2.22 6.23
C ASP A 39 3.07 0.96 5.87
N GLY A 40 3.26 -0.13 6.60
CA GLY A 40 2.48 -1.36 6.36
C GLY A 40 0.97 -1.15 6.54
N PHE A 41 0.55 -0.35 7.51
CA PHE A 41 -0.87 -0.02 7.69
C PHE A 41 -1.39 0.92 6.60
N MET A 42 -0.56 1.87 6.14
CA MET A 42 -0.88 2.68 4.97
C MET A 42 -1.14 1.80 3.75
N LEU A 43 -0.26 0.84 3.47
CA LEU A 43 -0.41 -0.09 2.35
C LEU A 43 -1.69 -0.93 2.48
N GLN A 44 -2.00 -1.43 3.67
CA GLN A 44 -3.26 -2.16 3.93
C GLN A 44 -4.48 -1.28 3.65
N THR A 45 -4.47 -0.02 4.09
CA THR A 45 -5.55 0.94 3.83
C THR A 45 -5.73 1.20 2.34
N LEU A 46 -4.62 1.37 1.61
CA LEU A 46 -4.65 1.57 0.16
C LEU A 46 -5.14 0.32 -0.60
N HIS A 47 -4.74 -0.88 -0.18
CA HIS A 47 -5.25 -2.13 -0.76
C HIS A 47 -6.74 -2.31 -0.53
N ALA A 48 -7.25 -2.06 0.67
CA ALA A 48 -8.68 -2.12 0.96
C ALA A 48 -9.49 -1.21 0.02
N MET A 49 -9.00 -0.01 -0.26
CA MET A 49 -9.65 0.90 -1.21
C MET A 49 -9.62 0.38 -2.66
N LEU A 50 -8.56 -0.33 -3.08
CA LEU A 50 -8.51 -0.97 -4.40
C LEU A 50 -9.51 -2.12 -4.50
N ASP A 51 -9.65 -2.91 -3.44
CA ASP A 51 -10.59 -4.03 -3.39
C ASP A 51 -12.06 -3.56 -3.40
N GLU A 52 -12.33 -2.39 -2.80
CA GLU A 52 -13.65 -1.76 -2.75
C GLU A 52 -13.98 -0.89 -3.98
N ASP A 53 -13.02 -0.75 -4.92
CA ASP A 53 -13.09 0.16 -6.08
C ASP A 53 -13.47 1.61 -5.70
N ARG A 54 -13.01 2.03 -4.53
CA ARG A 54 -13.28 3.37 -3.98
C ARG A 54 -12.00 4.05 -3.54
N ILE A 55 -11.51 4.96 -4.36
CA ILE A 55 -10.25 5.67 -4.12
C ILE A 55 -10.52 7.07 -3.58
N VAL A 56 -10.05 7.33 -2.36
CA VAL A 56 -10.04 8.65 -1.73
C VAL A 56 -8.64 8.97 -1.22
N PRO A 57 -8.28 10.25 -1.02
CA PRO A 57 -7.01 10.61 -0.41
C PRO A 57 -6.84 10.01 0.98
N VAL A 58 -5.63 9.55 1.31
CA VAL A 58 -5.26 9.09 2.64
C VAL A 58 -4.19 9.99 3.22
N PHE A 59 -4.43 10.55 4.39
CA PHE A 59 -3.44 11.29 5.16
C PHE A 59 -2.94 10.42 6.30
N GLY A 60 -1.75 9.85 6.14
CA GLY A 60 -1.13 8.98 7.15
C GLY A 60 -0.37 9.77 8.21
N MET A 61 -0.54 9.40 9.48
CA MET A 61 0.28 9.88 10.58
C MET A 61 0.94 8.71 11.31
N ASN A 62 2.26 8.82 11.48
CA ASN A 62 3.07 7.73 12.02
C ASN A 62 2.80 7.49 13.51
N ARG A 63 2.33 6.30 13.82
CA ARG A 63 2.17 5.78 15.20
C ARG A 63 2.89 4.44 15.36
N GLY A 64 3.99 4.25 14.64
CA GLY A 64 4.84 3.07 14.64
C GLY A 64 6.30 3.42 14.36
N THR A 65 7.01 2.54 13.67
CA THR A 65 8.38 2.79 13.19
C THR A 65 8.37 3.85 12.10
N ILE A 66 9.40 4.69 12.04
CA ILE A 66 9.55 5.71 11.00
C ILE A 66 9.59 5.02 9.63
N GLY A 67 8.82 5.56 8.69
CA GLY A 67 8.71 5.09 7.31
C GLY A 67 8.62 6.27 6.34
N PHE A 68 8.32 5.97 5.07
CA PHE A 68 8.31 6.96 3.98
C PHE A 68 6.90 7.43 3.61
N LEU A 69 5.86 6.66 3.96
CA LEU A 69 4.48 6.94 3.54
C LEU A 69 3.69 7.76 4.57
N MET A 70 4.21 7.89 5.79
CA MET A 70 3.51 8.50 6.91
C MET A 70 4.11 9.84 7.30
N ASN A 71 3.24 10.82 7.57
CA ASN A 71 3.67 12.08 8.17
C ASN A 71 4.00 11.90 9.66
N GLU A 72 4.79 12.81 10.20
CA GLU A 72 5.05 12.87 11.64
C GLU A 72 3.75 13.03 12.44
N TRP A 73 3.62 12.28 13.54
CA TRP A 73 2.53 12.44 14.48
C TRP A 73 2.60 13.80 15.17
N ARG A 74 1.64 14.64 14.89
CA ARG A 74 1.47 15.96 15.54
C ARG A 74 0.00 16.35 15.50
N LEU A 75 -0.55 16.76 16.65
CA LEU A 75 -1.93 17.25 16.75
C LEU A 75 -2.01 18.78 16.62
N ASP A 76 -0.91 19.47 16.85
CA ASP A 76 -0.84 20.91 16.67
C ASP A 76 -1.06 21.29 15.21
N ALA A 77 -1.93 22.28 15.00
CA ALA A 77 -2.31 22.77 13.68
C ALA A 77 -2.72 21.64 12.68
N PHE A 78 -3.41 20.60 13.16
CA PHE A 78 -3.80 19.44 12.33
C PHE A 78 -4.58 19.88 11.08
N ASP A 79 -5.60 20.75 11.23
CA ASP A 79 -6.41 21.24 10.11
C ASP A 79 -5.56 21.98 9.07
N ALA A 80 -4.69 22.88 9.51
CA ALA A 80 -3.80 23.62 8.62
C ALA A 80 -2.77 22.72 7.93
N ARG A 81 -2.34 21.63 8.56
CA ARG A 81 -1.46 20.62 7.95
C ARG A 81 -2.21 19.82 6.90
N LEU A 82 -3.44 19.44 7.18
CA LEU A 82 -4.29 18.71 6.25
C LEU A 82 -4.60 19.56 5.00
N GLU A 83 -4.99 20.84 5.18
CA GLU A 83 -5.24 21.77 4.08
C GLU A 83 -4.01 22.03 3.19
N ARG A 84 -2.80 22.02 3.77
CA ARG A 84 -1.55 22.23 3.05
C ARG A 84 -0.94 20.95 2.51
N ALA A 85 -1.53 19.79 2.80
CA ALA A 85 -1.01 18.53 2.34
C ALA A 85 -1.01 18.47 0.81
N LYS A 86 0.11 18.02 0.25
CA LYS A 86 0.21 17.77 -1.18
C LYS A 86 -0.10 16.30 -1.45
N SER A 87 -1.10 16.06 -2.27
CA SER A 87 -1.41 14.70 -2.72
C SER A 87 -0.42 14.27 -3.81
N PHE A 88 -0.05 13.00 -3.77
CA PHE A 88 0.61 12.33 -4.88
C PHE A 88 -0.14 11.02 -5.18
N THR A 89 -0.17 10.67 -6.44
CA THR A 89 -0.89 9.47 -6.88
C THR A 89 0.09 8.30 -6.97
N VAL A 90 -0.19 7.24 -6.22
CA VAL A 90 0.48 5.95 -6.36
C VAL A 90 -0.29 5.13 -7.40
N ARG A 91 0.41 4.61 -8.41
CA ARG A 91 -0.17 3.73 -9.44
C ARG A 91 0.32 2.32 -9.19
N PRO A 92 -0.58 1.38 -8.85
CA PRO A 92 -0.18 -0.02 -8.66
C PRO A 92 0.21 -0.67 -9.98
N LEU A 93 1.03 -1.73 -9.90
CA LEU A 93 1.15 -2.72 -10.96
C LEU A 93 -0.13 -3.56 -10.97
N ILE A 94 -0.53 -4.04 -12.13
CA ILE A 94 -1.56 -5.07 -12.26
C ILE A 94 -0.86 -6.35 -12.69
N ALA A 95 -0.96 -7.37 -11.85
CA ALA A 95 -0.46 -8.72 -12.15
C ALA A 95 -1.58 -9.55 -12.77
N GLU A 96 -1.42 -9.93 -14.03
CA GLU A 96 -2.27 -10.94 -14.67
C GLU A 96 -1.53 -12.28 -14.63
N ILE A 97 -2.06 -13.22 -13.86
CA ILE A 97 -1.43 -14.51 -13.62
C ILE A 97 -2.27 -15.61 -14.27
N VAL A 98 -1.63 -16.48 -15.01
CA VAL A 98 -2.26 -17.71 -15.54
C VAL A 98 -1.48 -18.89 -14.98
N THR A 99 -2.16 -19.73 -14.22
CA THR A 99 -1.55 -20.95 -13.66
C THR A 99 -1.40 -22.03 -14.73
N THR A 100 -0.62 -23.06 -14.43
CA THR A 100 -0.47 -24.24 -15.30
C THR A 100 -1.78 -25.02 -15.46
N THR A 101 -2.75 -24.83 -14.56
CA THR A 101 -4.11 -25.39 -14.65
C THR A 101 -5.06 -24.51 -15.49
N GLY A 102 -4.59 -23.34 -15.95
CA GLY A 102 -5.39 -22.38 -16.72
C GLY A 102 -6.21 -21.43 -15.87
N GLU A 103 -6.08 -21.45 -14.56
CA GLU A 103 -6.73 -20.51 -13.66
C GLU A 103 -6.13 -19.12 -13.84
N ARG A 104 -6.99 -18.09 -13.84
CA ARG A 104 -6.59 -16.69 -14.03
C ARG A 104 -6.81 -15.88 -12.75
N HIS A 105 -5.80 -15.10 -12.38
CA HIS A 105 -5.88 -14.15 -11.29
C HIS A 105 -5.44 -12.77 -11.77
N VAL A 106 -6.09 -11.73 -11.26
CA VAL A 106 -5.72 -10.33 -11.50
C VAL A 106 -5.55 -9.68 -10.13
N LEU A 107 -4.35 -9.23 -9.82
CA LEU A 107 -3.99 -8.71 -8.51
C LEU A 107 -3.29 -7.36 -8.64
N PRO A 108 -3.69 -6.33 -7.90
CA PRO A 108 -2.95 -5.08 -7.80
C PRO A 108 -1.76 -5.24 -6.85
N ALA A 109 -0.63 -4.58 -7.17
CA ALA A 109 0.53 -4.52 -6.30
C ALA A 109 1.01 -3.06 -6.18
N ILE A 110 0.94 -2.49 -4.98
CA ILE A 110 1.32 -1.10 -4.72
C ILE A 110 2.84 -0.97 -4.70
N ASN A 111 3.55 -1.88 -4.06
CA ASN A 111 5.00 -1.88 -3.98
C ASN A 111 5.63 -2.73 -5.09
N GLU A 112 5.46 -4.04 -5.04
CA GLU A 112 6.03 -4.98 -5.99
C GLU A 112 5.18 -6.23 -6.17
N LEU A 113 5.39 -6.90 -7.29
CA LEU A 113 5.02 -8.28 -7.52
C LEU A 113 6.28 -9.13 -7.42
N SER A 114 6.30 -10.12 -6.55
CA SER A 114 7.40 -11.06 -6.40
C SER A 114 6.98 -12.48 -6.70
N LEU A 115 7.82 -13.20 -7.43
CA LEU A 115 7.72 -14.65 -7.64
C LEU A 115 8.89 -15.30 -6.93
N LEU A 116 8.61 -16.21 -6.02
CA LEU A 116 9.61 -16.99 -5.31
C LEU A 116 9.38 -18.47 -5.54
N ARG A 117 10.45 -19.23 -5.75
CA ARG A 117 10.35 -20.69 -5.85
C ARG A 117 9.79 -21.29 -4.56
N GLU A 118 8.95 -22.28 -4.69
CA GLU A 118 8.36 -22.97 -3.54
C GLU A 118 9.29 -24.08 -3.02
N THR A 119 10.03 -24.74 -3.90
CA THR A 119 10.87 -25.89 -3.56
C THR A 119 12.35 -25.52 -3.51
N ARG A 120 13.22 -26.49 -3.20
CA ARG A 120 14.68 -26.31 -3.20
C ARG A 120 15.28 -26.22 -4.61
N GLN A 121 14.53 -26.55 -5.66
CA GLN A 121 14.99 -26.40 -7.04
C GLN A 121 14.90 -24.93 -7.46
N ALA A 122 15.93 -24.46 -8.17
CA ALA A 122 15.92 -23.13 -8.76
C ALA A 122 14.76 -22.99 -9.75
N ALA A 123 14.13 -21.83 -9.76
CA ALA A 123 13.16 -21.48 -10.79
C ALA A 123 13.89 -21.21 -12.11
N LYS A 124 13.23 -21.56 -13.23
CA LYS A 124 13.66 -21.25 -14.58
C LYS A 124 12.58 -20.35 -15.19
N ILE A 125 12.95 -19.12 -15.46
CA ILE A 125 12.00 -18.06 -15.85
C ILE A 125 12.46 -17.47 -17.17
N GLU A 126 11.56 -17.42 -18.17
CA GLU A 126 11.72 -16.59 -19.35
C GLU A 126 11.21 -15.18 -19.04
N VAL A 127 11.98 -14.16 -19.40
CA VAL A 127 11.58 -12.75 -19.19
C VAL A 127 11.36 -12.08 -20.53
N LEU A 128 10.14 -11.59 -20.73
CA LEU A 128 9.77 -10.79 -21.88
C LEU A 128 9.44 -9.36 -21.42
N VAL A 129 9.83 -8.38 -22.23
CA VAL A 129 9.44 -6.96 -22.07
C VAL A 129 8.83 -6.50 -23.38
N ASP A 130 7.62 -6.00 -23.34
CA ASP A 130 6.86 -5.57 -24.53
C ASP A 130 6.82 -6.65 -25.64
N GLY A 131 6.65 -7.92 -25.22
CA GLY A 131 6.59 -9.08 -26.11
C GLY A 131 7.94 -9.52 -26.69
N ARG A 132 9.05 -8.90 -26.31
CA ARG A 132 10.41 -9.27 -26.73
C ARG A 132 11.08 -10.09 -25.65
N CYS A 133 11.61 -11.25 -26.00
CA CYS A 133 12.41 -12.06 -25.08
C CYS A 133 13.72 -11.34 -24.76
N MET A 134 13.85 -10.88 -23.50
CA MET A 134 15.06 -10.23 -22.99
C MET A 134 16.01 -11.23 -22.34
N LEU A 135 15.46 -12.24 -21.65
CA LEU A 135 16.21 -13.33 -21.05
C LEU A 135 15.46 -14.64 -21.36
N PRO A 136 16.03 -15.49 -22.23
CA PRO A 136 15.37 -16.77 -22.59
C PRO A 136 15.32 -17.78 -21.43
N GLU A 137 16.28 -17.72 -20.52
CA GLU A 137 16.27 -18.50 -19.28
C GLU A 137 17.02 -17.72 -18.18
N LEU A 138 16.32 -17.41 -17.10
CA LEU A 138 16.88 -16.92 -15.85
C LEU A 138 16.77 -18.03 -14.80
N ILE A 139 17.89 -18.52 -14.31
CA ILE A 139 17.95 -19.49 -13.22
C ILE A 139 18.13 -18.72 -11.92
N CYS A 140 17.12 -18.77 -11.04
CA CYS A 140 17.09 -17.93 -9.84
C CYS A 140 16.25 -18.55 -8.72
N ASP A 141 16.29 -17.93 -7.55
CA ASP A 141 15.36 -18.23 -6.45
C ASP A 141 14.03 -17.51 -6.61
N GLY A 142 14.03 -16.40 -7.33
CA GLY A 142 12.84 -15.60 -7.60
C GLY A 142 13.15 -14.33 -8.38
N VAL A 143 12.10 -13.66 -8.79
CA VAL A 143 12.16 -12.34 -9.46
C VAL A 143 11.12 -11.42 -8.84
N LEU A 144 11.37 -10.14 -8.92
CA LEU A 144 10.38 -9.14 -8.54
C LEU A 144 10.33 -8.01 -9.57
N VAL A 145 9.15 -7.43 -9.72
CA VAL A 145 8.91 -6.21 -10.48
C VAL A 145 8.28 -5.20 -9.52
N SER A 146 8.92 -4.05 -9.33
CA SER A 146 8.45 -3.03 -8.39
C SER A 146 7.90 -1.79 -9.11
N THR A 147 7.00 -1.10 -8.42
CA THR A 147 6.63 0.28 -8.74
C THR A 147 7.80 1.21 -8.38
N PRO A 148 7.81 2.47 -8.85
CA PRO A 148 8.77 3.46 -8.34
C PRO A 148 8.70 3.65 -6.81
N ALA A 149 7.51 3.54 -6.21
CA ALA A 149 7.35 3.61 -4.76
C ALA A 149 7.96 2.37 -4.06
N GLY A 150 7.71 1.17 -4.58
CA GLY A 150 8.23 -0.08 -4.04
C GLY A 150 9.73 -0.26 -4.21
N SER A 151 10.35 0.40 -5.20
CA SER A 151 11.80 0.25 -5.44
C SER A 151 12.68 0.82 -4.33
N THR A 152 12.09 1.56 -3.38
CA THR A 152 12.76 2.16 -2.22
C THR A 152 12.18 1.69 -0.89
N ALA A 153 11.30 0.72 -0.93
CA ALA A 153 10.64 0.16 0.25
C ALA A 153 11.53 -0.86 0.98
#